data_7608e24d777039c1f27c94619e9d000e
#
_entry.id   7608e24d777039c1f27c94619e9d000e
#
_cell.length_a   1.000
_cell.length_b   1.000
_cell.length_c   1.000
_cell.angle_alpha   90.00
_cell.angle_beta   90.00
_cell.angle_gamma   90.00
#
_symmetry.space_group_name_H-M   'P 1'
#
loop_
_entity.id
_entity.type
_entity.pdbx_description
1 polymer ?
#
loop_
_entity_poly.entity_id
_entity_poly.type
_entity_poly.pdbx_seq_one_letter_code
_entity_poly.pdbx_strand_id
1 'polypeptide(L)'
;KEWCTNPYFDENTKAELAAIKDNQAEIEDRFYRQLEFGTGGLRGVIGAGTNRMNIYTVRKATQGLANYICKVGAQAKGVAIAYDSRHMSPEFADEAALCLAANGIKAYVFESLRPTPELSYAVRKLGCTAGINITASHNPPEYNGYKVYWEDGAQITPPHDTGIMDEVRNVTDYASVKTMPLEKAKADGLYQTIGADIDDPYIAELKKLVLHQDCIDKVASELKIVYTPLHGT
;
A
#
# COMPACT_ATOMS: atom_id res chain seq x y z
N LYS A 1 -22.58 -2.31 -15.26
CA LYS A 1 -22.48 -1.79 -16.64
C LYS A 1 -21.32 -0.79 -16.79
N GLU A 2 -21.20 0.20 -15.91
CA GLU A 2 -20.18 1.26 -15.98
C GLU A 2 -18.75 0.70 -16.15
N TRP A 3 -18.33 -0.23 -15.31
CA TRP A 3 -17.00 -0.83 -15.36
C TRP A 3 -16.70 -1.60 -16.66
N CYS A 4 -17.73 -1.98 -17.43
CA CYS A 4 -17.56 -2.67 -18.70
C CYS A 4 -17.53 -1.72 -19.91
N THR A 5 -18.06 -0.49 -19.79
CA THR A 5 -18.27 0.42 -20.92
C THR A 5 -17.49 1.72 -20.81
N ASN A 6 -17.13 2.14 -19.58
CA ASN A 6 -16.41 3.38 -19.38
C ASN A 6 -14.93 3.21 -19.82
N PRO A 7 -14.39 4.07 -20.69
CA PRO A 7 -13.01 4.00 -21.18
C PRO A 7 -11.95 4.20 -20.08
N TYR A 8 -12.33 4.68 -18.90
CA TYR A 8 -11.45 4.80 -17.74
C TYR A 8 -10.90 3.43 -17.25
N PHE A 9 -11.71 2.38 -17.36
CA PHE A 9 -11.30 1.03 -16.96
C PHE A 9 -10.54 0.35 -18.10
N ASP A 10 -9.45 -0.34 -17.75
CA ASP A 10 -8.61 -1.04 -18.73
C ASP A 10 -9.29 -2.29 -19.32
N GLU A 11 -8.70 -2.79 -20.42
CA GLU A 11 -9.27 -3.91 -21.16
C GLU A 11 -9.20 -5.23 -20.37
N ASN A 12 -8.20 -5.42 -19.49
CA ASN A 12 -8.11 -6.62 -18.66
C ASN A 12 -9.26 -6.66 -17.65
N THR A 13 -9.55 -5.54 -17.01
CA THR A 13 -10.69 -5.36 -16.11
C THR A 13 -12.01 -5.66 -16.82
N LYS A 14 -12.19 -5.13 -18.03
CA LYS A 14 -13.39 -5.40 -18.84
C LYS A 14 -13.50 -6.87 -19.27
N ALA A 15 -12.38 -7.49 -19.66
CA ALA A 15 -12.36 -8.90 -20.03
C ALA A 15 -12.68 -9.82 -18.84
N GLU A 16 -12.13 -9.53 -17.65
CA GLU A 16 -12.45 -10.24 -16.42
C GLU A 16 -13.95 -10.18 -16.11
N LEU A 17 -14.56 -9.00 -16.21
CA LEU A 17 -15.99 -8.83 -15.96
C LEU A 17 -16.86 -9.49 -17.05
N ALA A 18 -16.41 -9.50 -18.31
CA ALA A 18 -17.09 -10.19 -19.38
C ALA A 18 -17.14 -11.72 -19.17
N ALA A 19 -16.08 -12.29 -18.59
CA ALA A 19 -15.99 -13.72 -18.30
C ALA A 19 -17.01 -14.19 -17.23
N ILE A 20 -17.47 -13.29 -16.36
CA ILE A 20 -18.43 -13.60 -15.28
C ILE A 20 -19.84 -13.08 -15.59
N LYS A 21 -20.12 -12.55 -16.79
CA LYS A 21 -21.40 -11.87 -17.14
C LYS A 21 -22.67 -12.67 -16.85
N ASP A 22 -22.57 -14.00 -16.91
CA ASP A 22 -23.68 -14.94 -16.70
C ASP A 22 -23.69 -15.51 -15.27
N ASN A 23 -22.74 -15.11 -14.41
CA ASN A 23 -22.66 -15.52 -13.00
C ASN A 23 -23.16 -14.38 -12.10
N GLN A 24 -24.49 -14.37 -11.86
CA GLN A 24 -25.13 -13.30 -11.08
C GLN A 24 -24.61 -13.20 -9.64
N ALA A 25 -24.30 -14.34 -9.02
CA ALA A 25 -23.79 -14.36 -7.64
C ALA A 25 -22.40 -13.70 -7.54
N GLU A 26 -21.51 -13.98 -8.51
CA GLU A 26 -20.20 -13.37 -8.57
C GLU A 26 -20.27 -11.89 -8.86
N ILE A 27 -21.18 -11.46 -9.76
CA ILE A 27 -21.40 -10.03 -10.05
C ILE A 27 -21.90 -9.32 -8.79
N GLU A 28 -22.87 -9.90 -8.09
CA GLU A 28 -23.40 -9.33 -6.85
C GLU A 28 -22.30 -9.19 -5.80
N ASP A 29 -21.51 -10.21 -5.55
CA ASP A 29 -20.43 -10.20 -4.56
C ASP A 29 -19.37 -9.13 -4.88
N ARG A 30 -19.06 -8.89 -6.15
CA ARG A 30 -18.09 -7.87 -6.58
C ARG A 30 -18.61 -6.43 -6.50
N PHE A 31 -19.93 -6.21 -6.51
CA PHE A 31 -20.51 -4.87 -6.69
C PHE A 31 -21.58 -4.48 -5.66
N TYR A 32 -21.98 -5.37 -4.71
CA TYR A 32 -23.04 -5.05 -3.75
C TYR A 32 -22.68 -3.94 -2.77
N ARG A 33 -21.37 -3.67 -2.62
CA ARG A 33 -20.84 -2.57 -1.82
C ARG A 33 -19.51 -2.06 -2.39
N GLN A 34 -19.01 -0.99 -1.79
CA GLN A 34 -17.62 -0.59 -1.97
C GLN A 34 -16.75 -1.29 -0.91
N LEU A 35 -15.50 -1.60 -1.28
CA LEU A 35 -14.52 -2.09 -0.32
C LEU A 35 -14.32 -1.01 0.75
N GLU A 36 -14.61 -1.35 1.99
CA GLU A 36 -14.57 -0.39 3.10
C GLU A 36 -13.15 -0.08 3.51
N PHE A 37 -12.84 1.20 3.62
CA PHE A 37 -11.68 1.66 4.34
C PHE A 37 -12.00 1.58 5.84
N GLY A 38 -11.58 0.48 6.49
CA GLY A 38 -11.77 0.28 7.93
C GLY A 38 -10.78 1.10 8.76
N THR A 39 -10.67 0.78 10.05
CA THR A 39 -9.85 1.52 11.04
C THR A 39 -8.36 1.62 10.73
N GLY A 40 -7.89 1.11 9.63
CA GLY A 40 -6.46 1.18 9.28
C GLY A 40 -6.16 0.91 7.81
N GLY A 41 -7.17 0.79 6.95
CA GLY A 41 -6.98 0.56 5.52
C GLY A 41 -8.01 -0.36 4.88
N LEU A 42 -7.66 -0.88 3.69
CA LEU A 42 -8.48 -1.80 2.91
C LEU A 42 -7.98 -3.23 3.02
N ARG A 43 -8.87 -4.20 2.86
CA ARG A 43 -8.54 -5.62 2.65
C ARG A 43 -9.63 -6.30 1.84
N GLY A 44 -9.26 -7.09 0.83
CA GLY A 44 -10.21 -7.82 0.02
C GLY A 44 -9.54 -8.79 -0.96
N VAL A 45 -10.36 -9.57 -1.64
CA VAL A 45 -9.94 -10.42 -2.75
C VAL A 45 -9.51 -9.53 -3.93
N ILE A 46 -8.42 -9.93 -4.60
CA ILE A 46 -7.94 -9.24 -5.81
C ILE A 46 -8.91 -9.51 -6.96
N GLY A 47 -9.27 -8.49 -7.72
CA GLY A 47 -10.11 -8.62 -8.92
C GLY A 47 -10.87 -7.35 -9.28
N ALA A 48 -11.57 -7.40 -10.40
CA ALA A 48 -12.42 -6.31 -10.87
C ALA A 48 -13.69 -6.19 -10.02
N GLY A 49 -14.04 -4.96 -9.61
CA GLY A 49 -15.24 -4.69 -8.82
C GLY A 49 -15.00 -3.68 -7.69
N THR A 50 -16.09 -3.06 -7.23
CA THR A 50 -16.03 -2.07 -6.14
C THR A 50 -15.74 -2.70 -4.78
N ASN A 51 -16.08 -3.99 -4.59
CA ASN A 51 -15.80 -4.80 -3.39
C ASN A 51 -14.58 -5.70 -3.60
N ARG A 52 -13.57 -5.23 -4.30
CA ARG A 52 -12.33 -5.96 -4.62
C ARG A 52 -11.10 -5.08 -4.46
N MET A 53 -9.96 -5.70 -4.19
CA MET A 53 -8.65 -5.04 -4.31
C MET A 53 -8.24 -4.99 -5.77
N ASN A 54 -8.07 -3.80 -6.29
CA ASN A 54 -7.61 -3.51 -7.65
C ASN A 54 -6.98 -2.11 -7.71
N ILE A 55 -6.40 -1.77 -8.85
CA ILE A 55 -5.75 -0.47 -9.04
C ILE A 55 -6.70 0.72 -8.78
N TYR A 56 -7.98 0.58 -9.10
CA TYR A 56 -8.97 1.66 -8.94
C TYR A 56 -9.35 1.88 -7.47
N THR A 57 -9.53 0.80 -6.71
CA THR A 57 -9.83 0.90 -5.27
C THR A 57 -8.61 1.40 -4.48
N VAL A 58 -7.39 1.01 -4.87
CA VAL A 58 -6.13 1.53 -4.32
C VAL A 58 -5.98 3.02 -4.64
N ARG A 59 -6.17 3.43 -5.90
CA ARG A 59 -6.13 4.84 -6.32
C ARG A 59 -7.14 5.69 -5.55
N LYS A 60 -8.37 5.20 -5.39
CA LYS A 60 -9.42 5.88 -4.62
C LYS A 60 -9.02 6.09 -3.17
N ALA A 61 -8.53 5.05 -2.50
CA ALA A 61 -8.05 5.12 -1.12
C ALA A 61 -6.89 6.11 -0.99
N THR A 62 -5.95 6.06 -1.94
CA THR A 62 -4.79 6.96 -1.95
C THR A 62 -5.18 8.42 -2.23
N GLN A 63 -6.18 8.66 -3.10
CA GLN A 63 -6.69 10.01 -3.31
C GLN A 63 -7.30 10.57 -2.03
N GLY A 64 -8.08 9.78 -1.28
CA GLY A 64 -8.61 10.18 0.01
C GLY A 64 -7.51 10.48 1.04
N LEU A 65 -6.48 9.62 1.11
CA LEU A 65 -5.31 9.87 1.94
C LEU A 65 -4.59 11.17 1.54
N ALA A 66 -4.37 11.38 0.24
CA ALA A 66 -3.75 12.60 -0.28
C ALA A 66 -4.56 13.87 0.06
N ASN A 67 -5.88 13.81 -0.10
CA ASN A 67 -6.77 14.90 0.28
C ASN A 67 -6.64 15.24 1.77
N TYR A 68 -6.64 14.22 2.63
CA TYR A 68 -6.48 14.41 4.07
C TYR A 68 -5.11 15.01 4.41
N ILE A 69 -4.01 14.50 3.85
CA ILE A 69 -2.66 15.03 4.05
C ILE A 69 -2.58 16.51 3.65
N CYS A 70 -3.16 16.88 2.51
CA CYS A 70 -3.23 18.27 2.07
C CYS A 70 -4.09 19.14 3.01
N LYS A 71 -5.22 18.62 3.47
CA LYS A 71 -6.13 19.31 4.39
C LYS A 71 -5.47 19.66 5.73
N VAL A 72 -4.60 18.78 6.23
CA VAL A 72 -3.85 19.04 7.47
C VAL A 72 -2.51 19.77 7.23
N GLY A 73 -2.19 20.13 5.99
CA GLY A 73 -0.98 20.90 5.64
C GLY A 73 0.32 20.11 5.74
N ALA A 74 0.28 18.78 5.62
CA ALA A 74 1.44 17.92 5.88
C ALA A 74 2.09 17.31 4.62
N GLN A 75 1.73 17.79 3.42
CA GLN A 75 2.17 17.25 2.14
C GLN A 75 3.68 17.32 1.89
N ALA A 76 4.38 18.28 2.50
CA ALA A 76 5.80 18.51 2.25
C ALA A 76 6.71 17.38 2.78
N LYS A 77 6.24 16.60 3.76
CA LYS A 77 7.02 15.52 4.39
C LYS A 77 7.05 14.23 3.56
N GLY A 78 6.10 14.03 2.65
CA GLY A 78 6.00 12.83 1.82
C GLY A 78 5.44 11.60 2.54
N VAL A 79 5.41 10.48 1.81
CA VAL A 79 4.85 9.19 2.26
C VAL A 79 5.81 8.06 1.90
N ALA A 80 6.12 7.18 2.86
CA ALA A 80 6.89 5.96 2.61
C ALA A 80 5.96 4.80 2.22
N ILE A 81 6.39 3.94 1.27
CA ILE A 81 5.58 2.83 0.77
C ILE A 81 6.40 1.55 0.79
N ALA A 82 5.90 0.54 1.49
CA ALA A 82 6.42 -0.82 1.48
C ALA A 82 5.34 -1.79 0.98
N TYR A 83 5.77 -2.95 0.55
CA TYR A 83 4.89 -4.01 0.06
C TYR A 83 5.48 -5.39 0.31
N ASP A 84 4.62 -6.40 0.34
CA ASP A 84 4.99 -7.80 0.52
C ASP A 84 5.09 -8.57 -0.81
N SER A 85 5.25 -9.88 -0.73
CA SER A 85 5.42 -10.77 -1.90
C SER A 85 4.10 -11.19 -2.56
N ARG A 86 2.96 -10.65 -2.16
CA ARG A 86 1.65 -11.01 -2.71
C ARG A 86 1.48 -10.56 -4.14
N HIS A 87 0.59 -11.24 -4.85
CA HIS A 87 0.17 -10.83 -6.19
C HIS A 87 -0.29 -9.37 -6.18
N MET A 88 0.11 -8.61 -7.17
CA MET A 88 -0.21 -7.19 -7.37
C MET A 88 0.34 -6.24 -6.31
N SER A 89 1.16 -6.69 -5.34
CA SER A 89 1.70 -5.80 -4.31
C SER A 89 2.61 -4.70 -4.89
N PRO A 90 3.56 -4.99 -5.80
CA PRO A 90 4.36 -3.97 -6.44
C PRO A 90 3.51 -2.98 -7.26
N GLU A 91 2.56 -3.48 -8.05
CA GLU A 91 1.68 -2.68 -8.90
C GLU A 91 0.81 -1.74 -8.05
N PHE A 92 0.26 -2.23 -6.94
CA PHE A 92 -0.53 -1.41 -6.02
C PHE A 92 0.32 -0.36 -5.31
N ALA A 93 1.58 -0.68 -4.98
CA ALA A 93 2.52 0.29 -4.42
C ALA A 93 2.83 1.42 -5.40
N ASP A 94 3.09 1.08 -6.67
CA ASP A 94 3.31 2.07 -7.72
C ASP A 94 2.08 2.94 -7.97
N GLU A 95 0.89 2.36 -8.04
CA GLU A 95 -0.36 3.10 -8.21
C GLU A 95 -0.63 4.09 -7.06
N ALA A 96 -0.35 3.67 -5.83
CA ALA A 96 -0.42 4.57 -4.68
C ALA A 96 0.61 5.72 -4.80
N ALA A 97 1.85 5.40 -5.16
CA ALA A 97 2.91 6.40 -5.34
C ALA A 97 2.58 7.42 -6.42
N LEU A 98 2.05 6.97 -7.57
CA LEU A 98 1.69 7.83 -8.70
C LEU A 98 0.47 8.72 -8.39
N CYS A 99 -0.46 8.23 -7.59
CA CYS A 99 -1.57 9.03 -7.08
C CYS A 99 -1.08 10.11 -6.11
N LEU A 100 -0.20 9.78 -5.16
CA LEU A 100 0.42 10.76 -4.25
C LEU A 100 1.18 11.83 -5.03
N ALA A 101 2.04 11.41 -5.97
CA ALA A 101 2.83 12.30 -6.81
C ALA A 101 1.96 13.28 -7.60
N ALA A 102 0.84 12.80 -8.18
CA ALA A 102 -0.11 13.65 -8.91
C ALA A 102 -0.84 14.67 -8.01
N ASN A 103 -0.82 14.47 -6.68
CA ASN A 103 -1.30 15.42 -5.68
C ASN A 103 -0.17 16.26 -5.06
N GLY A 104 1.05 16.23 -5.64
CA GLY A 104 2.21 17.00 -5.17
C GLY A 104 2.84 16.47 -3.88
N ILE A 105 2.54 15.21 -3.51
CA ILE A 105 3.08 14.55 -2.33
C ILE A 105 4.17 13.57 -2.77
N LYS A 106 5.39 13.74 -2.25
CA LYS A 106 6.51 12.86 -2.57
C LYS A 106 6.28 11.45 -2.01
N ALA A 107 6.46 10.43 -2.85
CA ALA A 107 6.43 9.03 -2.46
C ALA A 107 7.85 8.46 -2.41
N TYR A 108 8.18 7.78 -1.31
CA TYR A 108 9.40 7.01 -1.10
C TYR A 108 9.04 5.54 -1.17
N VAL A 109 9.38 4.85 -2.26
CA VAL A 109 8.96 3.49 -2.54
C VAL A 109 10.15 2.54 -2.39
N PHE A 110 10.03 1.51 -1.59
CA PHE A 110 11.07 0.49 -1.49
C PHE A 110 11.28 -0.22 -2.84
N GLU A 111 12.53 -0.45 -3.21
CA GLU A 111 12.93 -1.08 -4.48
C GLU A 111 12.46 -2.52 -4.62
N SER A 112 12.25 -3.21 -3.49
CA SER A 112 11.70 -4.55 -3.41
C SER A 112 10.93 -4.72 -2.09
N LEU A 113 10.32 -5.89 -1.88
CA LEU A 113 9.52 -6.16 -0.68
C LEU A 113 10.29 -5.88 0.62
N ARG A 114 9.61 -5.28 1.60
CA ARG A 114 10.15 -5.02 2.95
C ARG A 114 9.08 -5.32 4.00
N PRO A 115 9.50 -5.76 5.20
CA PRO A 115 8.58 -6.09 6.27
C PRO A 115 7.94 -4.84 6.90
N THR A 116 6.76 -5.00 7.47
CA THR A 116 6.00 -3.92 8.14
C THR A 116 6.83 -3.12 9.17
N PRO A 117 7.67 -3.73 10.03
CA PRO A 117 8.49 -2.96 10.98
C PRO A 117 9.48 -2.01 10.31
N GLU A 118 9.97 -2.38 9.13
CA GLU A 118 10.89 -1.54 8.38
C GLU A 118 10.19 -0.33 7.76
N LEU A 119 8.94 -0.48 7.30
CA LEU A 119 8.13 0.67 6.92
C LEU A 119 7.95 1.65 8.09
N SER A 120 7.61 1.15 9.27
CA SER A 120 7.50 1.98 10.49
C SER A 120 8.79 2.74 10.78
N TYR A 121 9.93 2.08 10.62
CA TYR A 121 11.24 2.71 10.74
C TYR A 121 11.46 3.78 9.66
N ALA A 122 11.17 3.47 8.39
CA ALA A 122 11.35 4.38 7.26
C ALA A 122 10.52 5.67 7.42
N VAL A 123 9.25 5.56 7.84
CA VAL A 123 8.37 6.73 8.11
C VAL A 123 9.06 7.69 9.08
N ARG A 124 9.58 7.18 10.20
CA ARG A 124 10.25 8.00 11.22
C ARG A 124 11.61 8.49 10.76
N LYS A 125 12.40 7.64 10.10
CA LYS A 125 13.75 7.95 9.62
C LYS A 125 13.77 9.04 8.57
N LEU A 126 12.82 9.01 7.63
CA LEU A 126 12.66 9.99 6.57
C LEU A 126 11.85 11.23 7.02
N GLY A 127 11.21 11.17 8.19
CA GLY A 127 10.31 12.22 8.67
C GLY A 127 9.04 12.35 7.82
N CYS A 128 8.56 11.24 7.27
CA CYS A 128 7.35 11.21 6.46
C CYS A 128 6.10 11.53 7.29
N THR A 129 5.08 12.09 6.64
CA THR A 129 3.75 12.30 7.25
C THR A 129 3.03 10.99 7.48
N ALA A 130 3.17 10.06 6.54
CA ALA A 130 2.46 8.79 6.55
C ALA A 130 3.29 7.68 5.93
N GLY A 131 2.84 6.44 6.13
CA GLY A 131 3.31 5.26 5.45
C GLY A 131 2.17 4.46 4.86
N ILE A 132 2.43 3.74 3.78
CA ILE A 132 1.51 2.78 3.17
C ILE A 132 2.18 1.42 3.14
N ASN A 133 1.48 0.38 3.60
CA ASN A 133 1.93 -0.99 3.46
C ASN A 133 0.92 -1.80 2.63
N ILE A 134 1.37 -2.28 1.49
CA ILE A 134 0.56 -3.15 0.62
C ILE A 134 0.76 -4.60 1.08
N THR A 135 -0.21 -5.10 1.83
CA THR A 135 -0.18 -6.44 2.43
C THR A 135 -1.56 -6.86 2.92
N ALA A 136 -1.85 -8.15 2.83
CA ALA A 136 -2.99 -8.76 3.51
C ALA A 136 -2.57 -9.66 4.69
N SER A 137 -1.33 -9.48 5.21
CA SER A 137 -0.81 -10.24 6.36
C SER A 137 -0.80 -11.75 6.10
N HIS A 138 -1.59 -12.53 6.85
CA HIS A 138 -1.71 -13.99 6.78
C HIS A 138 -2.97 -14.48 6.01
N ASN A 139 -3.71 -13.60 5.36
CA ASN A 139 -4.86 -14.00 4.54
C ASN A 139 -4.43 -14.90 3.37
N PRO A 140 -5.34 -15.71 2.81
CA PRO A 140 -5.08 -16.51 1.62
C PRO A 140 -4.51 -15.71 0.44
N PRO A 141 -3.84 -16.38 -0.53
CA PRO A 141 -3.06 -15.70 -1.58
C PRO A 141 -3.90 -14.82 -2.53
N GLU A 142 -5.19 -15.08 -2.66
CA GLU A 142 -6.12 -14.28 -3.45
C GLU A 142 -6.46 -12.92 -2.83
N TYR A 143 -6.06 -12.68 -1.57
CA TYR A 143 -6.27 -11.40 -0.88
C TYR A 143 -5.07 -10.48 -1.04
N ASN A 144 -5.35 -9.17 -1.07
CA ASN A 144 -4.37 -8.14 -0.79
C ASN A 144 -5.01 -7.05 0.09
N GLY A 145 -4.21 -6.09 0.52
CA GLY A 145 -4.65 -5.01 1.39
C GLY A 145 -3.79 -3.77 1.27
N TYR A 146 -4.27 -2.70 1.86
CA TYR A 146 -3.66 -1.38 1.87
C TYR A 146 -3.79 -0.84 3.29
N LYS A 147 -2.68 -0.75 4.03
CA LYS A 147 -2.65 -0.27 5.41
C LYS A 147 -1.98 1.09 5.48
N VAL A 148 -2.53 1.98 6.29
CA VAL A 148 -1.98 3.34 6.48
C VAL A 148 -1.36 3.47 7.87
N TYR A 149 -0.21 4.12 7.90
CA TYR A 149 0.58 4.49 9.07
C TYR A 149 0.71 6.00 9.13
N TRP A 150 0.91 6.57 10.32
CA TRP A 150 1.12 8.02 10.48
C TRP A 150 2.57 8.34 10.84
N GLU A 151 2.87 9.61 11.09
CA GLU A 151 4.24 10.11 11.28
C GLU A 151 5.00 9.49 12.46
N ASP A 152 4.29 8.90 13.43
CA ASP A 152 4.88 8.16 14.54
C ASP A 152 5.33 6.74 14.15
N GLY A 153 5.04 6.30 12.93
CA GLY A 153 5.32 4.96 12.42
C GLY A 153 4.32 3.89 12.88
N ALA A 154 3.25 4.27 13.58
CA ALA A 154 2.18 3.36 13.97
C ALA A 154 1.02 3.37 12.96
N GLN A 155 0.26 2.28 12.92
CA GLN A 155 -0.97 2.24 12.13
C GLN A 155 -1.93 3.32 12.62
N ILE A 156 -2.62 4.00 11.70
CA ILE A 156 -3.50 5.14 12.01
C ILE A 156 -4.56 4.79 13.04
N THR A 157 -4.82 5.77 13.89
CA THR A 157 -5.86 5.76 14.93
C THR A 157 -6.61 7.10 14.90
N PRO A 158 -7.71 7.28 15.67
CA PRO A 158 -8.38 8.57 15.75
C PRO A 158 -7.41 9.71 16.13
N PRO A 159 -7.51 10.89 15.52
CA PRO A 159 -8.54 11.30 14.55
C PRO A 159 -8.21 11.00 13.07
N HIS A 160 -7.01 10.46 12.77
CA HIS A 160 -6.51 10.32 11.41
C HIS A 160 -7.30 9.28 10.60
N ASP A 161 -7.64 8.14 11.21
CA ASP A 161 -8.43 7.07 10.58
C ASP A 161 -9.78 7.60 10.08
N THR A 162 -10.50 8.29 10.95
CA THR A 162 -11.81 8.88 10.63
C THR A 162 -11.68 9.95 9.55
N GLY A 163 -10.69 10.84 9.68
CA GLY A 163 -10.46 11.90 8.71
C GLY A 163 -10.10 11.37 7.31
N ILE A 164 -9.26 10.35 7.23
CA ILE A 164 -8.90 9.69 5.96
C ILE A 164 -10.12 8.99 5.38
N MET A 165 -10.86 8.24 6.21
CA MET A 165 -12.05 7.52 5.78
C MET A 165 -13.11 8.46 5.19
N ASP A 166 -13.32 9.62 5.77
CA ASP A 166 -14.25 10.62 5.25
C ASP A 166 -13.80 11.16 3.89
N GLU A 167 -12.50 11.46 3.73
CA GLU A 167 -11.97 11.89 2.43
C GLU A 167 -12.04 10.78 1.37
N VAL A 168 -11.84 9.49 1.72
CA VAL A 168 -12.02 8.36 0.81
C VAL A 168 -13.48 8.23 0.36
N ARG A 169 -14.44 8.43 1.27
CA ARG A 169 -15.88 8.41 0.96
C ARG A 169 -16.27 9.55 0.02
N ASN A 170 -15.63 10.71 0.15
CA ASN A 170 -15.87 11.88 -0.69
C ASN A 170 -15.38 11.70 -2.14
N VAL A 171 -14.52 10.72 -2.40
CA VAL A 171 -14.13 10.34 -3.78
C VAL A 171 -15.24 9.46 -4.37
N THR A 172 -16.22 10.07 -5.00
CA THR A 172 -17.38 9.36 -5.57
C THR A 172 -17.19 8.92 -7.01
N ASP A 173 -16.30 9.57 -7.77
CA ASP A 173 -15.98 9.26 -9.14
C ASP A 173 -14.52 8.78 -9.27
N TYR A 174 -14.31 7.57 -9.77
CA TYR A 174 -12.98 7.01 -10.01
C TYR A 174 -12.17 7.83 -11.03
N ALA A 175 -12.83 8.42 -12.03
CA ALA A 175 -12.18 9.24 -13.05
C ALA A 175 -11.66 10.58 -12.50
N SER A 176 -12.13 11.01 -11.32
CA SER A 176 -11.63 12.21 -10.63
C SER A 176 -10.31 11.97 -9.88
N VAL A 177 -9.90 10.73 -9.70
CA VAL A 177 -8.66 10.37 -9.04
C VAL A 177 -7.47 10.81 -9.89
N LYS A 178 -6.57 11.58 -9.27
CA LYS A 178 -5.36 12.04 -9.96
C LYS A 178 -4.31 10.94 -9.99
N THR A 179 -3.65 10.81 -11.14
CA THR A 179 -2.48 9.95 -11.32
C THR A 179 -1.56 10.57 -12.35
N MET A 180 -0.31 10.13 -12.42
CA MET A 180 0.66 10.61 -13.42
C MET A 180 1.58 9.47 -13.89
N PRO A 181 2.21 9.62 -15.06
CA PRO A 181 3.20 8.64 -15.53
C PRO A 181 4.40 8.54 -14.60
N LEU A 182 4.93 7.33 -14.40
CA LEU A 182 6.08 7.04 -13.53
C LEU A 182 7.31 7.88 -13.88
N GLU A 183 7.65 7.96 -15.17
CA GLU A 183 8.81 8.74 -15.64
C GLU A 183 8.68 10.23 -15.30
N LYS A 184 7.46 10.77 -15.39
CA LYS A 184 7.20 12.14 -14.99
C LYS A 184 7.33 12.32 -13.47
N ALA A 185 6.78 11.41 -12.68
CA ALA A 185 6.88 11.46 -11.21
C ALA A 185 8.34 11.40 -10.75
N LYS A 186 9.18 10.57 -11.39
CA LYS A 186 10.63 10.51 -11.16
C LYS A 186 11.33 11.80 -11.56
N ALA A 187 11.06 12.31 -12.75
CA ALA A 187 11.66 13.55 -13.25
C ALA A 187 11.31 14.76 -12.37
N ASP A 188 10.10 14.84 -11.85
CA ASP A 188 9.64 15.87 -10.94
C ASP A 188 10.16 15.70 -9.49
N GLY A 189 10.88 14.60 -9.20
CA GLY A 189 11.40 14.27 -7.86
C GLY A 189 10.31 13.85 -6.86
N LEU A 190 9.12 13.50 -7.34
CA LEU A 190 7.96 13.08 -6.54
C LEU A 190 7.85 11.57 -6.35
N TYR A 191 8.64 10.79 -7.07
CA TYR A 191 8.82 9.35 -6.86
C TYR A 191 10.29 9.06 -6.61
N GLN A 192 10.62 8.58 -5.44
CA GLN A 192 11.98 8.22 -5.06
C GLN A 192 12.03 6.75 -4.62
N THR A 193 12.89 5.97 -5.26
CA THR A 193 13.20 4.61 -4.80
C THR A 193 14.11 4.69 -3.58
N ILE A 194 13.82 3.86 -2.55
CA ILE A 194 14.60 3.68 -1.34
C ILE A 194 14.97 2.20 -1.18
N GLY A 195 16.02 1.92 -0.43
CA GLY A 195 16.55 0.57 -0.22
C GLY A 195 17.64 0.58 0.85
N ALA A 196 18.89 0.31 0.48
CA ALA A 196 20.03 0.18 1.40
C ALA A 196 20.23 1.39 2.33
N ASP A 197 19.85 2.59 1.91
CA ASP A 197 19.86 3.82 2.72
C ASP A 197 18.92 3.76 3.93
N ILE A 198 17.92 2.87 3.88
CA ILE A 198 17.01 2.57 4.99
C ILE A 198 17.32 1.21 5.60
N ASP A 199 17.62 0.18 4.78
CA ASP A 199 17.89 -1.19 5.23
C ASP A 199 19.09 -1.24 6.20
N ASP A 200 20.21 -0.62 5.83
CA ASP A 200 21.45 -0.66 6.62
C ASP A 200 21.29 -0.06 8.02
N PRO A 201 20.75 1.17 8.18
CA PRO A 201 20.51 1.72 9.50
C PRO A 201 19.42 0.98 10.28
N TYR A 202 18.39 0.43 9.61
CA TYR A 202 17.38 -0.41 10.26
C TYR A 202 17.99 -1.66 10.87
N ILE A 203 18.79 -2.41 10.11
CA ILE A 203 19.50 -3.59 10.58
C ILE A 203 20.50 -3.24 11.71
N ALA A 204 21.18 -2.08 11.61
CA ALA A 204 22.06 -1.61 12.65
C ALA A 204 21.32 -1.37 13.98
N GLU A 205 20.10 -0.82 13.94
CA GLU A 205 19.27 -0.68 15.15
C GLU A 205 18.83 -2.04 15.70
N LEU A 206 18.42 -2.99 14.85
CA LEU A 206 18.04 -4.33 15.29
C LEU A 206 19.19 -5.06 15.95
N LYS A 207 20.42 -4.92 15.47
CA LYS A 207 21.61 -5.54 16.08
C LYS A 207 21.84 -5.07 17.51
N LYS A 208 21.49 -3.85 17.88
CA LYS A 208 21.60 -3.36 19.26
C LYS A 208 20.66 -4.07 20.24
N LEU A 209 19.63 -4.76 19.75
CA LEU A 209 18.67 -5.51 20.55
C LEU A 209 19.16 -6.94 20.88
N VAL A 210 20.28 -7.38 20.31
CA VAL A 210 20.87 -8.68 20.58
C VAL A 210 21.53 -8.64 21.95
N LEU A 211 20.99 -9.38 22.93
CA LEU A 211 21.46 -9.39 24.30
C LEU A 211 22.62 -10.37 24.53
N HIS A 212 22.70 -11.47 23.77
CA HIS A 212 23.62 -12.57 23.96
C HIS A 212 24.36 -12.95 22.69
N GLN A 213 25.14 -12.03 22.13
CA GLN A 213 25.95 -12.27 20.93
C GLN A 213 26.91 -13.44 21.11
N ASP A 214 27.46 -13.60 22.32
CA ASP A 214 28.38 -14.70 22.69
C ASP A 214 27.76 -16.10 22.51
N CYS A 215 26.45 -16.23 22.71
CA CYS A 215 25.72 -17.48 22.47
C CYS A 215 25.59 -17.77 20.96
N ILE A 216 25.31 -16.72 20.16
CA ILE A 216 25.23 -16.83 18.71
C ILE A 216 26.59 -17.25 18.14
N ASP A 217 27.66 -16.59 18.55
CA ASP A 217 28.99 -16.83 18.04
C ASP A 217 29.48 -18.27 18.30
N LYS A 218 29.04 -18.91 19.40
CA LYS A 218 29.38 -20.29 19.73
C LYS A 218 28.76 -21.32 18.77
N VAL A 219 27.62 -21.03 18.18
CA VAL A 219 26.83 -22.01 17.38
C VAL A 219 26.66 -21.63 15.92
N ALA A 220 26.98 -20.40 15.56
CA ALA A 220 26.69 -19.86 14.22
C ALA A 220 27.30 -20.68 13.08
N SER A 221 28.48 -21.26 13.27
CA SER A 221 29.16 -22.09 12.26
C SER A 221 28.49 -23.44 12.02
N GLU A 222 27.74 -23.95 12.99
CA GLU A 222 27.09 -25.27 12.94
C GLU A 222 25.58 -25.20 12.75
N LEU A 223 24.98 -24.04 13.07
CA LEU A 223 23.57 -23.83 13.02
C LEU A 223 23.07 -23.81 11.57
N LYS A 224 22.13 -24.69 11.26
CA LYS A 224 21.44 -24.73 9.96
C LYS A 224 20.02 -24.24 10.14
N ILE A 225 19.67 -23.19 9.41
CA ILE A 225 18.34 -22.56 9.45
C ILE A 225 17.68 -22.73 8.09
N VAL A 226 16.46 -23.24 8.08
CA VAL A 226 15.56 -23.15 6.93
C VAL A 226 14.56 -22.06 7.25
N TYR A 227 14.64 -20.94 6.52
CA TYR A 227 13.77 -19.80 6.71
C TYR A 227 12.76 -19.71 5.57
N THR A 228 11.48 -19.55 5.91
CA THR A 228 10.43 -19.31 4.95
C THR A 228 9.39 -18.32 5.50
N PRO A 229 9.18 -17.18 4.84
CA PRO A 229 8.19 -16.18 5.27
C PRO A 229 6.79 -16.44 4.71
N LEU A 230 6.54 -17.61 4.09
CA LEU A 230 5.24 -17.92 3.47
C LEU A 230 4.09 -17.80 4.49
N HIS A 231 3.05 -17.03 4.11
CA HIS A 231 1.87 -16.71 4.91
C HIS A 231 2.14 -15.95 6.22
N GLY A 232 3.29 -15.26 6.30
CA GLY A 232 3.67 -14.52 7.49
C GLY A 232 4.66 -13.40 7.18
N THR A 233 4.25 -12.39 6.49
CA THR A 233 5.09 -11.22 6.16
C THR A 233 4.88 -10.08 7.15
#